data_d20c44ff908e8b8c5fa8a1a28023ef18
#
_entry.id   d20c44ff908e8b8c5fa8a1a28023ef18
#
_cell.length_a   1.000
_cell.length_b   1.000
_cell.length_c   1.000
_cell.angle_alpha   90.00
_cell.angle_beta   90.00
_cell.angle_gamma   90.00
#
_symmetry.space_group_name_H-M   'P 1'
#
loop_
_entity.id
_entity.type
_entity.pdbx_description
1 polymer ?
#
loop_
_entity_poly.entity_id
_entity_poly.type
_entity_poly.pdbx_seq_one_letter_code
_entity_poly.pdbx_strand_id
1 'polypeptide(L)'
;MKLSHGTLIDKLYKKVARPHIINPTLVIHQPLVLSPLARLNDTNPSIVDRFQLCINGWEVTNAYSELVDPVDQDERFKKQSDAKKAGDDEVAMPDDDFVAAMEHGMPPQSGFGMGIDRIVALLTAQPNLRDVVLFPLVKDKNPKIEPSVSVKASGKKTVPSEEKDPHGHINIDLPIV
;
A
#
# COMPACT_ATOMS: atom_id res chain seq x y z
N MET A 1 -14.11 16.00 -8.46
CA MET A 1 -13.51 14.72 -8.05
C MET A 1 -14.64 13.71 -7.93
N LYS A 2 -14.65 12.68 -8.77
CA LYS A 2 -15.72 11.66 -8.78
C LYS A 2 -15.16 10.42 -8.08
N LEU A 3 -15.60 10.19 -6.83
CA LEU A 3 -15.15 9.06 -6.04
C LEU A 3 -15.86 7.78 -6.47
N SER A 4 -15.16 6.66 -6.47
CA SER A 4 -15.74 5.35 -6.68
C SER A 4 -16.64 4.93 -5.51
N HIS A 5 -17.50 3.94 -5.74
CA HIS A 5 -18.36 3.40 -4.69
C HIS A 5 -17.53 2.84 -3.52
N GLY A 6 -16.41 2.17 -3.78
CA GLY A 6 -15.49 1.69 -2.76
C GLY A 6 -14.92 2.81 -1.91
N THR A 7 -14.36 3.83 -2.54
CA THR A 7 -13.81 4.99 -1.84
C THR A 7 -14.85 5.69 -0.96
N LEU A 8 -16.11 5.78 -1.41
CA LEU A 8 -17.18 6.35 -0.62
C LEU A 8 -17.51 5.51 0.62
N ILE A 9 -17.59 4.18 0.49
CA ILE A 9 -17.83 3.26 1.62
C ILE A 9 -16.69 3.37 2.64
N ASP A 10 -15.45 3.35 2.18
CA ASP A 10 -14.27 3.47 3.05
C ASP A 10 -14.26 4.79 3.83
N LYS A 11 -14.51 5.90 3.15
CA LYS A 11 -14.61 7.22 3.79
C LYS A 11 -15.74 7.29 4.81
N LEU A 12 -16.89 6.71 4.49
CA LEU A 12 -18.02 6.67 5.41
C LEU A 12 -17.68 5.86 6.66
N TYR A 13 -17.13 4.66 6.49
CA TYR A 13 -16.66 3.83 7.59
C TYR A 13 -15.64 4.54 8.47
N LYS A 14 -14.61 5.12 7.86
CA LYS A 14 -13.53 5.84 8.58
C LYS A 14 -14.01 7.05 9.37
N LYS A 15 -15.05 7.73 8.87
CA LYS A 15 -15.58 8.93 9.52
C LYS A 15 -16.68 8.65 10.54
N VAL A 16 -17.52 7.67 10.30
CA VAL A 16 -18.75 7.46 11.08
C VAL A 16 -18.63 6.28 12.05
N ALA A 17 -18.13 5.12 11.60
CA ALA A 17 -18.12 3.92 12.41
C ALA A 17 -16.81 3.75 13.21
N ARG A 18 -15.66 3.84 12.52
CA ARG A 18 -14.36 3.54 13.14
C ARG A 18 -14.01 4.37 14.37
N PRO A 19 -14.31 5.68 14.47
CA PRO A 19 -14.01 6.47 15.67
C PRO A 19 -14.74 6.02 16.93
N HIS A 20 -15.83 5.27 16.79
CA HIS A 20 -16.61 4.74 17.92
C HIS A 20 -16.15 3.34 18.38
N ILE A 21 -15.19 2.74 17.69
CA ILE A 21 -14.61 1.44 18.06
C ILE A 21 -13.52 1.68 19.11
N ILE A 22 -13.89 1.66 20.38
CA ILE A 22 -12.94 1.90 21.48
C ILE A 22 -12.27 0.60 21.92
N ASN A 23 -13.07 -0.43 22.23
CA ASN A 23 -12.56 -1.73 22.67
C ASN A 23 -11.96 -2.53 21.50
N PRO A 24 -11.04 -3.49 21.77
CA PRO A 24 -10.54 -4.40 20.75
C PRO A 24 -11.71 -5.09 20.01
N THR A 25 -11.85 -4.79 18.72
CA THR A 25 -12.97 -5.25 17.90
C THR A 25 -12.45 -5.76 16.57
N LEU A 26 -12.88 -6.96 16.19
CA LEU A 26 -12.65 -7.51 14.87
C LEU A 26 -13.75 -7.03 13.91
N VAL A 27 -13.34 -6.28 12.89
CA VAL A 27 -14.20 -5.89 11.77
C VAL A 27 -14.02 -6.92 10.67
N ILE A 28 -15.05 -7.70 10.42
CA ILE A 28 -15.07 -8.83 9.46
C ILE A 28 -16.02 -8.55 8.30
N HIS A 29 -16.08 -9.45 7.33
CA HIS A 29 -17.02 -9.40 6.20
C HIS A 29 -16.87 -8.10 5.38
N GLN A 30 -15.64 -7.72 5.09
CA GLN A 30 -15.35 -6.54 4.28
C GLN A 30 -15.96 -6.68 2.87
N PRO A 31 -16.56 -5.62 2.31
CA PRO A 31 -17.03 -5.64 0.93
C PRO A 31 -15.89 -5.91 -0.08
N LEU A 32 -16.16 -6.70 -1.11
CA LEU A 32 -15.20 -6.99 -2.17
C LEU A 32 -14.58 -5.73 -2.77
N VAL A 33 -15.37 -4.69 -2.98
CA VAL A 33 -14.92 -3.43 -3.59
C VAL A 33 -13.82 -2.71 -2.80
N LEU A 34 -13.65 -3.04 -1.51
CA LEU A 34 -12.59 -2.49 -0.65
C LEU A 34 -11.34 -3.39 -0.56
N SER A 35 -11.37 -4.57 -1.17
CA SER A 35 -10.38 -5.61 -0.90
C SER A 35 -10.02 -6.38 -2.18
N PRO A 36 -9.43 -5.72 -3.18
CA PRO A 36 -9.20 -6.32 -4.50
C PRO A 36 -8.24 -7.51 -4.49
N LEU A 37 -7.38 -7.63 -3.46
CA LEU A 37 -6.39 -8.70 -3.31
C LEU A 37 -6.87 -9.86 -2.44
N ALA A 38 -8.04 -9.72 -1.81
CA ALA A 38 -8.55 -10.73 -0.89
C ALA A 38 -9.45 -11.75 -1.60
N ARG A 39 -9.38 -13.00 -1.13
CA ARG A 39 -10.23 -14.08 -1.60
C ARG A 39 -11.70 -13.80 -1.27
N LEU A 40 -12.59 -14.15 -2.19
CA LEU A 40 -14.04 -14.12 -1.94
C LEU A 40 -14.43 -15.10 -0.85
N ASN A 41 -15.44 -14.73 -0.08
CA ASN A 41 -16.07 -15.66 0.85
C ASN A 41 -16.86 -16.72 0.08
N ASP A 42 -16.73 -18.00 0.47
CA ASP A 42 -17.32 -19.14 -0.24
C ASP A 42 -18.85 -19.13 -0.24
N THR A 43 -19.47 -18.50 0.75
CA THR A 43 -20.93 -18.46 0.91
C THR A 43 -21.58 -17.16 0.43
N ASN A 44 -20.80 -16.07 0.39
CA ASN A 44 -21.30 -14.77 -0.04
C ASN A 44 -20.26 -14.03 -0.89
N PRO A 45 -20.41 -14.01 -2.23
CA PRO A 45 -19.44 -13.40 -3.14
C PRO A 45 -19.42 -11.86 -3.11
N SER A 46 -20.27 -11.19 -2.33
CA SER A 46 -20.22 -9.75 -2.15
C SER A 46 -19.21 -9.29 -1.08
N ILE A 47 -18.68 -10.23 -0.28
CA ILE A 47 -17.71 -9.99 0.78
C ILE A 47 -16.47 -10.85 0.57
N VAL A 48 -15.41 -10.49 1.30
CA VAL A 48 -14.12 -11.20 1.26
C VAL A 48 -13.76 -11.77 2.62
N ASP A 49 -12.90 -12.79 2.62
CA ASP A 49 -12.32 -13.38 3.82
C ASP A 49 -11.19 -12.49 4.36
N ARG A 50 -11.58 -11.39 4.98
CA ARG A 50 -10.72 -10.35 5.54
C ARG A 50 -11.19 -9.94 6.92
N PHE A 51 -10.25 -9.64 7.81
CA PHE A 51 -10.54 -8.96 9.06
C PHE A 51 -9.56 -7.82 9.34
N GLN A 52 -10.03 -6.86 10.12
CA GLN A 52 -9.21 -5.81 10.71
C GLN A 52 -9.43 -5.81 12.21
N LEU A 53 -8.35 -5.75 12.99
CA LEU A 53 -8.44 -5.45 14.42
C LEU A 53 -8.40 -3.94 14.59
N CYS A 54 -9.47 -3.38 15.14
CA CYS A 54 -9.57 -1.97 15.48
C CYS A 54 -9.58 -1.81 17.01
N ILE A 55 -8.79 -0.85 17.51
CA ILE A 55 -8.71 -0.49 18.94
C ILE A 55 -8.60 1.02 19.03
N ASN A 56 -9.43 1.64 19.84
CA ASN A 56 -9.43 3.10 20.06
C ASN A 56 -9.46 3.91 18.75
N GLY A 57 -10.30 3.50 17.80
CA GLY A 57 -10.42 4.12 16.48
C GLY A 57 -9.26 3.84 15.51
N TRP A 58 -8.25 3.09 15.93
CA TRP A 58 -7.10 2.74 15.10
C TRP A 58 -7.23 1.33 14.54
N GLU A 59 -6.96 1.17 13.26
CA GLU A 59 -6.71 -0.12 12.65
C GLU A 59 -5.30 -0.59 13.06
N VAL A 60 -5.23 -1.65 13.83
CA VAL A 60 -3.97 -2.18 14.38
C VAL A 60 -3.43 -3.29 13.51
N THR A 61 -4.32 -4.19 13.08
CA THR A 61 -3.97 -5.27 12.15
C THR A 61 -4.93 -5.34 10.97
N ASN A 62 -4.44 -5.89 9.88
CA ASN A 62 -5.21 -6.22 8.70
C ASN A 62 -4.72 -7.58 8.17
N ALA A 63 -5.64 -8.49 7.95
CA ALA A 63 -5.32 -9.82 7.46
C ALA A 63 -6.43 -10.32 6.54
N TYR A 64 -6.07 -11.11 5.54
CA TYR A 64 -7.03 -11.73 4.63
C TYR A 64 -6.45 -13.00 4.00
N SER A 65 -7.36 -13.88 3.57
CA SER A 65 -7.00 -14.95 2.65
C SER A 65 -6.67 -14.30 1.30
N GLU A 66 -5.50 -14.62 0.75
CA GLU A 66 -5.07 -14.06 -0.52
C GLU A 66 -5.93 -14.59 -1.67
N LEU A 67 -6.22 -13.75 -2.66
CA LEU A 67 -6.72 -14.19 -3.94
C LEU A 67 -5.59 -14.87 -4.70
N VAL A 68 -5.80 -16.13 -5.10
CA VAL A 68 -4.77 -16.92 -5.79
C VAL A 68 -5.07 -17.15 -7.27
N ASP A 69 -6.24 -16.74 -7.74
CA ASP A 69 -6.64 -16.84 -9.15
C ASP A 69 -6.14 -15.60 -9.94
N PRO A 70 -5.17 -15.78 -10.86
CA PRO A 70 -4.63 -14.66 -11.64
C PRO A 70 -5.65 -14.04 -12.59
N VAL A 71 -6.65 -14.80 -13.07
CA VAL A 71 -7.68 -14.29 -13.98
C VAL A 71 -8.63 -13.34 -13.23
N ASP A 72 -9.11 -13.74 -12.04
CA ASP A 72 -9.94 -12.87 -11.20
C ASP A 72 -9.13 -11.63 -10.74
N GLN A 73 -7.83 -11.79 -10.43
CA GLN A 73 -6.97 -10.68 -10.02
C GLN A 73 -6.82 -9.64 -11.15
N ASP A 74 -6.56 -10.07 -12.37
CA ASP A 74 -6.45 -9.19 -13.53
C ASP A 74 -7.76 -8.44 -13.80
N GLU A 75 -8.92 -9.13 -13.71
CA GLU A 75 -10.22 -8.47 -13.84
C GLU A 75 -10.45 -7.39 -12.77
N ARG A 76 -10.04 -7.64 -11.53
CA ARG A 76 -10.15 -6.65 -10.44
C ARG A 76 -9.25 -5.45 -10.67
N PHE A 77 -8.02 -5.66 -11.14
CA PHE A 77 -7.12 -4.59 -11.50
C PHE A 77 -7.64 -3.74 -12.66
N LYS A 78 -8.25 -4.36 -13.68
CA LYS A 78 -8.92 -3.64 -14.77
C LYS A 78 -10.04 -2.73 -14.24
N LYS A 79 -10.90 -3.24 -13.36
CA LYS A 79 -11.96 -2.44 -12.71
C LYS A 79 -11.41 -1.26 -11.90
N GLN A 80 -10.29 -1.45 -11.20
CA GLN A 80 -9.60 -0.38 -10.49
C GLN A 80 -9.02 0.67 -11.46
N SER A 81 -8.38 0.23 -12.56
CA SER A 81 -7.86 1.12 -13.59
C SER A 81 -8.95 2.02 -14.19
N ASP A 82 -10.13 1.45 -14.44
CA ASP A 82 -11.26 2.20 -14.99
C ASP A 82 -11.80 3.23 -13.98
N ALA A 83 -11.84 2.90 -12.70
CA ALA A 83 -12.21 3.85 -11.64
C ALA A 83 -11.21 5.02 -11.56
N LYS A 84 -9.91 4.73 -11.70
CA LYS A 84 -8.85 5.74 -11.73
C LYS A 84 -8.96 6.66 -12.95
N LYS A 85 -9.18 6.10 -14.13
CA LYS A 85 -9.44 6.88 -15.37
C LYS A 85 -10.69 7.76 -15.24
N ALA A 86 -11.68 7.32 -14.45
CA ALA A 86 -12.88 8.10 -14.16
C ALA A 86 -12.67 9.23 -13.14
N GLY A 87 -11.45 9.39 -12.59
CA GLY A 87 -11.03 10.48 -11.72
C GLY A 87 -10.98 10.14 -10.23
N ASP A 88 -10.91 8.86 -9.86
CA ASP A 88 -10.65 8.43 -8.49
C ASP A 88 -9.14 8.22 -8.27
N ASP A 89 -8.47 9.24 -7.75
CA ASP A 89 -7.00 9.23 -7.53
C ASP A 89 -6.57 8.35 -6.34
N GLU A 90 -7.51 7.88 -5.51
CA GLU A 90 -7.22 7.03 -4.35
C GLU A 90 -7.06 5.55 -4.73
N VAL A 91 -7.40 5.17 -5.96
CA VAL A 91 -7.30 3.79 -6.45
C VAL A 91 -5.86 3.48 -6.91
N ALA A 92 -5.37 2.31 -6.51
CA ALA A 92 -4.04 1.83 -6.89
C ALA A 92 -3.92 1.60 -8.41
N MET A 93 -2.68 1.64 -8.93
CA MET A 93 -2.40 1.25 -10.30
C MET A 93 -2.42 -0.28 -10.43
N PRO A 94 -2.82 -0.83 -11.59
CA PRO A 94 -2.61 -2.24 -11.91
C PRO A 94 -1.13 -2.61 -11.82
N ASP A 95 -0.87 -3.86 -11.49
CA ASP A 95 0.46 -4.46 -11.41
C ASP A 95 0.49 -5.73 -12.27
N ASP A 96 0.92 -5.58 -13.52
CA ASP A 96 0.97 -6.68 -14.49
C ASP A 96 2.05 -7.71 -14.09
N ASP A 97 3.15 -7.27 -13.47
CA ASP A 97 4.21 -8.16 -12.99
C ASP A 97 3.72 -9.04 -11.84
N PHE A 98 2.85 -8.50 -10.99
CA PHE A 98 2.20 -9.26 -9.92
C PHE A 98 1.30 -10.38 -10.50
N VAL A 99 0.48 -10.07 -11.51
CA VAL A 99 -0.38 -11.08 -12.18
C VAL A 99 0.47 -12.14 -12.85
N ALA A 100 1.52 -11.74 -13.59
CA ALA A 100 2.45 -12.70 -14.21
C ALA A 100 3.13 -13.60 -13.16
N ALA A 101 3.50 -13.08 -12.00
CA ALA A 101 4.04 -13.89 -10.90
C ALA A 101 3.01 -14.90 -10.36
N MET A 102 1.73 -14.51 -10.25
CA MET A 102 0.65 -15.43 -9.83
C MET A 102 0.45 -16.58 -10.83
N GLU A 103 0.60 -16.34 -12.13
CA GLU A 103 0.48 -17.35 -13.19
C GLU A 103 1.54 -18.46 -13.08
N HIS A 104 2.70 -18.18 -12.45
CA HIS A 104 3.73 -19.20 -12.16
C HIS A 104 3.34 -20.17 -11.03
N GLY A 105 2.21 -19.93 -10.36
CA GLY A 105 1.64 -20.79 -9.34
C GLY A 105 1.71 -20.18 -7.95
N MET A 106 0.64 -19.49 -7.54
CA MET A 106 0.48 -18.97 -6.19
C MET A 106 -0.28 -20.00 -5.34
N PRO A 107 0.31 -20.55 -4.26
CA PRO A 107 -0.39 -21.50 -3.38
C PRO A 107 -1.43 -20.78 -2.52
N PRO A 108 -2.46 -21.48 -2.01
CA PRO A 108 -3.36 -20.93 -1.00
C PRO A 108 -2.56 -20.43 0.20
N GLN A 109 -2.76 -19.15 0.55
CA GLN A 109 -2.04 -18.49 1.64
C GLN A 109 -2.88 -17.39 2.26
N SER A 110 -2.44 -16.88 3.41
CA SER A 110 -3.05 -15.74 4.08
C SER A 110 -1.99 -14.69 4.39
N GLY A 111 -2.32 -13.43 4.14
CA GLY A 111 -1.51 -12.28 4.48
C GLY A 111 -1.89 -11.71 5.83
N PHE A 112 -0.89 -11.20 6.58
CA PHE A 112 -1.10 -10.54 7.85
C PHE A 112 -0.18 -9.32 7.96
N GLY A 113 -0.79 -8.16 8.21
CA GLY A 113 -0.09 -6.91 8.46
C GLY A 113 -0.44 -6.35 9.84
N MET A 114 0.58 -5.87 10.58
CA MET A 114 0.41 -5.28 11.91
C MET A 114 1.20 -3.98 12.01
N GLY A 115 0.54 -2.92 12.46
CA GLY A 115 1.18 -1.63 12.71
C GLY A 115 1.89 -1.62 14.07
N ILE A 116 3.20 -1.90 14.09
CA ILE A 116 3.99 -1.96 15.32
C ILE A 116 3.91 -0.65 16.09
N ASP A 117 4.10 0.49 15.44
CA ASP A 117 4.01 1.81 16.09
C ASP A 117 2.63 2.05 16.72
N ARG A 118 1.55 1.58 16.07
CA ARG A 118 0.19 1.67 16.62
C ARG A 118 0.02 0.84 17.88
N ILE A 119 0.56 -0.38 17.90
CA ILE A 119 0.53 -1.24 19.08
C ILE A 119 1.35 -0.62 20.21
N VAL A 120 2.56 -0.15 19.94
CA VAL A 120 3.40 0.51 20.95
C VAL A 120 2.68 1.74 21.51
N ALA A 121 2.09 2.58 20.67
CA ALA A 121 1.33 3.74 21.12
C ALA A 121 0.15 3.37 22.02
N LEU A 122 -0.61 2.31 21.68
CA LEU A 122 -1.71 1.81 22.50
C LEU A 122 -1.23 1.26 23.85
N LEU A 123 -0.16 0.46 23.85
CA LEU A 123 0.39 -0.15 25.08
C LEU A 123 1.01 0.88 26.01
N THR A 124 1.57 1.95 25.46
CA THR A 124 2.18 3.05 26.23
C THR A 124 1.22 4.22 26.48
N ALA A 125 -0.05 4.08 26.09
CA ALA A 125 -1.08 5.10 26.22
C ALA A 125 -0.69 6.45 25.58
N GLN A 126 0.05 6.42 24.45
CA GLN A 126 0.42 7.63 23.73
C GLN A 126 -0.66 8.02 22.70
N PRO A 127 -1.07 9.29 22.64
CA PRO A 127 -2.11 9.74 21.73
C PRO A 127 -1.64 9.87 20.27
N ASN A 128 -0.33 9.95 20.03
CA ASN A 128 0.25 10.15 18.71
C ASN A 128 1.34 9.14 18.39
N LEU A 129 1.41 8.69 17.13
CA LEU A 129 2.48 7.80 16.68
C LEU A 129 3.88 8.44 16.74
N ARG A 130 3.96 9.77 16.68
CA ARG A 130 5.24 10.48 16.78
C ARG A 130 5.91 10.29 18.13
N ASP A 131 5.12 10.05 19.17
CA ASP A 131 5.61 9.93 20.55
C ASP A 131 6.27 8.57 20.84
N VAL A 132 6.12 7.61 19.90
CA VAL A 132 6.70 6.27 20.00
C VAL A 132 7.80 5.99 18.97
N VAL A 133 8.10 6.96 18.11
CA VAL A 133 9.16 6.87 17.10
C VAL A 133 10.34 7.72 17.53
N LEU A 134 11.55 7.11 17.61
CA LEU A 134 12.76 7.80 18.07
C LEU A 134 13.15 9.02 17.20
N PHE A 135 12.96 8.93 15.88
CA PHE A 135 13.27 9.99 14.92
C PHE A 135 12.07 10.24 13.99
N PRO A 136 10.98 10.87 14.51
CA PRO A 136 9.80 11.13 13.71
C PRO A 136 10.08 12.18 12.62
N LEU A 137 9.59 11.92 11.41
CA LEU A 137 9.59 12.93 10.35
C LEU A 137 8.64 14.07 10.75
N VAL A 138 9.20 15.25 10.93
CA VAL A 138 8.46 16.47 11.22
C VAL A 138 8.53 17.42 10.03
N LYS A 139 7.44 18.14 9.78
CA LYS A 139 7.43 19.18 8.76
C LYS A 139 8.32 20.32 9.20
N ASP A 140 9.27 20.72 8.34
CA ASP A 140 10.17 21.81 8.62
C ASP A 140 9.37 23.10 8.88
N LYS A 141 9.65 23.78 9.99
CA LYS A 141 8.98 25.06 10.36
C LYS A 141 9.47 26.23 9.50
N ASN A 142 10.62 26.08 8.81
CA ASN A 142 11.18 27.07 7.91
C ASN A 142 11.35 26.51 6.49
N PRO A 143 10.35 26.66 5.59
CA PRO A 143 10.46 26.16 4.21
C PRO A 143 11.37 27.02 3.31
N LYS A 144 12.27 27.85 3.86
CA LYS A 144 13.19 28.73 3.12
C LYS A 144 14.64 28.31 3.26
N ILE A 145 14.97 27.08 2.98
CA ILE A 145 16.30 26.75 2.48
C ILE A 145 16.09 26.24 1.06
N GLU A 146 16.01 27.17 0.11
CA GLU A 146 16.27 26.81 -1.29
C GLU A 146 17.65 26.18 -1.34
N PRO A 147 17.82 25.01 -1.97
CA PRO A 147 19.14 24.45 -2.15
C PRO A 147 19.95 25.43 -3.02
N SER A 148 20.91 26.12 -2.41
CA SER A 148 21.78 27.09 -3.06
C SER A 148 22.85 26.43 -3.94
N VAL A 149 22.51 25.31 -4.61
CA VAL A 149 23.36 24.69 -5.62
C VAL A 149 22.52 24.47 -6.88
N SER A 150 22.44 25.53 -7.68
CA SER A 150 22.18 25.35 -9.10
C SER A 150 23.44 24.76 -9.73
N VAL A 151 23.51 23.45 -9.86
CA VAL A 151 24.45 22.81 -10.75
C VAL A 151 24.06 23.22 -12.16
N LYS A 152 24.69 24.27 -12.68
CA LYS A 152 24.66 24.58 -14.12
C LYS A 152 25.21 23.37 -14.83
N ALA A 153 24.38 22.64 -15.53
CA ALA A 153 24.83 21.62 -16.48
C ALA A 153 25.64 22.31 -17.58
N SER A 154 26.97 22.39 -17.40
CA SER A 154 27.89 22.78 -18.42
C SER A 154 28.40 21.54 -19.14
N GLY A 155 28.08 21.46 -20.42
CA GLY A 155 28.86 20.66 -21.38
C GLY A 155 28.33 19.23 -21.62
N LYS A 156 27.79 19.04 -22.81
CA LYS A 156 27.71 17.75 -23.48
C LYS A 156 29.08 17.05 -23.40
N LYS A 157 29.18 16.00 -22.57
CA LYS A 157 30.21 14.98 -22.76
C LYS A 157 29.62 13.87 -23.59
N THR A 158 30.16 13.70 -24.80
CA THR A 158 29.97 12.52 -25.64
C THR A 158 30.44 11.30 -24.86
N VAL A 159 29.52 10.34 -24.66
CA VAL A 159 29.84 9.05 -24.06
C VAL A 159 30.66 8.25 -25.07
N PRO A 160 31.82 7.70 -24.69
CA PRO A 160 32.53 6.74 -25.53
C PRO A 160 31.72 5.45 -25.66
N SER A 161 31.70 4.87 -26.84
CA SER A 161 31.03 3.60 -27.15
C SER A 161 31.52 2.49 -26.23
N GLU A 162 30.59 1.81 -25.55
CA GLU A 162 30.85 0.63 -24.72
C GLU A 162 31.46 -0.49 -25.56
N GLU A 163 32.65 -0.90 -25.19
CA GLU A 163 33.30 -2.13 -25.65
C GLU A 163 32.60 -3.29 -24.88
N LYS A 164 31.90 -4.16 -25.58
CA LYS A 164 31.19 -5.31 -25.01
C LYS A 164 32.21 -6.36 -24.56
N ASP A 165 32.26 -6.60 -23.25
CA ASP A 165 32.91 -7.77 -22.66
C ASP A 165 32.19 -9.06 -23.12
N PRO A 166 32.89 -10.01 -23.72
CA PRO A 166 32.29 -11.26 -24.24
C PRO A 166 31.78 -12.22 -23.15
N HIS A 167 31.95 -11.96 -21.87
CA HIS A 167 31.62 -12.86 -20.76
C HIS A 167 30.51 -12.39 -19.81
N GLY A 168 29.86 -11.24 -20.05
CA GLY A 168 28.58 -10.89 -19.42
C GLY A 168 28.60 -10.65 -17.91
N HIS A 169 29.74 -10.29 -17.30
CA HIS A 169 29.78 -9.97 -15.87
C HIS A 169 29.45 -8.49 -15.63
N ILE A 170 28.38 -8.24 -14.88
CA ILE A 170 28.03 -6.91 -14.39
C ILE A 170 28.82 -6.67 -13.10
N ASN A 171 29.82 -5.79 -13.17
CA ASN A 171 30.50 -5.28 -11.98
C ASN A 171 29.64 -4.17 -11.36
N ILE A 172 29.07 -4.42 -10.19
CA ILE A 172 28.41 -3.42 -9.38
C ILE A 172 29.41 -2.93 -8.33
N ASP A 173 30.09 -1.82 -8.59
CA ASP A 173 30.85 -1.10 -7.58
C ASP A 173 29.88 -0.34 -6.66
N LEU A 174 29.65 -0.89 -5.47
CA LEU A 174 28.97 -0.19 -4.39
C LEU A 174 29.98 0.64 -3.61
N PRO A 175 29.78 1.96 -3.46
CA PRO A 175 30.63 2.74 -2.56
C PRO A 175 30.36 2.31 -1.11
N ILE A 176 31.41 1.91 -0.42
CA ILE A 176 31.42 1.69 1.04
C ILE A 176 31.54 3.07 1.69
N VAL A 177 30.53 3.47 2.46
CA VAL A 177 30.58 4.56 3.43
C VAL A 177 30.30 3.99 4.80
#